data_4a16719da08c4b822b517aec8b5827dd
#
_entry.id   4a16719da08c4b822b517aec8b5827dd
#
_cell.length_a   1.000
_cell.length_b   1.000
_cell.length_c   1.000
_cell.angle_alpha   90.00
_cell.angle_beta   90.00
_cell.angle_gamma   90.00
#
_symmetry.space_group_name_H-M   'P 1'
#
loop_
_entity.id
_entity.type
_entity.pdbx_description
1 polymer ?
#
loop_
_entity_poly.entity_id
_entity_poly.type
_entity_poly.pdbx_seq_one_letter_code
_entity_poly.pdbx_strand_id
1 'polypeptide(L)'
;MVQIVCTLLLFMVIIFPIGNYVYHVSVGKRTFADPVFDKMDNFVFRILKIDTSTMTWKKYAMSLLMVNLCLVFIGYLILRIQSIGFLNPNGISGMEESLSFNTIISFMTNTNLQHYAGESGLSYLSQMLVIIMMMFTSAATGFSACIAMIRGLLGKKMGNFYVDFIRIINRFLLPLSMIIGLFLVWQGVPQNLNSNIELTTIEGKIQEIASGPIAALESIKHLGTNGGGFLGANSATPLENPTIITNIIELFSMMILPVSCIFVFGRMAYDKHEESKANNRVYTLSTKNCNRANKVWIGKEGRTIFVAMSILFVIGLGVCFWSESLGNHAVAQAGITETFGNMEGKEVRFGVAQSALFTTVTTSFTTGTINNMHDTLTPLGGLVPLMHMMLNVVFGGAGVGLMNMLIYAIIAVFICGLMIGRTPEYLGKKIEGKEMKLAALCIIIHPLLILGFSALAVSIPEGVNGITNPSFHGLSQVLYEFASSAANNGSGFEGLLDNSLFWNMSCGIVMFLARYLPIIIQLGIAGSLMNKIDINESTGTLKTNTLTFAIILVIVVYIFAALTFLPAIALGPVAEMLTL
;
A
#
# COMPACT_ATOMS: atom_id res chain seq x y z
N MET A 1 -18.51 -17.08 -1.61
CA MET A 1 -17.67 -17.69 -0.56
C MET A 1 -16.59 -18.63 -1.13
N VAL A 2 -16.92 -19.67 -1.91
CA VAL A 2 -15.94 -20.63 -2.47
C VAL A 2 -14.86 -19.93 -3.30
N GLN A 3 -15.23 -19.00 -4.19
CA GLN A 3 -14.28 -18.23 -5.00
C GLN A 3 -13.26 -17.47 -4.14
N ILE A 4 -13.70 -16.81 -3.07
CA ILE A 4 -12.81 -16.08 -2.13
C ILE A 4 -11.79 -17.03 -1.51
N VAL A 5 -12.27 -18.16 -0.96
CA VAL A 5 -11.40 -19.15 -0.29
C VAL A 5 -10.39 -19.74 -1.28
N CYS A 6 -10.82 -20.13 -2.48
CA CYS A 6 -9.94 -20.67 -3.51
C CYS A 6 -8.86 -19.64 -3.93
N THR A 7 -9.23 -18.38 -4.13
CA THR A 7 -8.30 -17.31 -4.49
C THR A 7 -7.24 -17.12 -3.39
N LEU A 8 -7.65 -17.03 -2.13
CA LEU A 8 -6.72 -16.86 -1.02
C LEU A 8 -5.81 -18.08 -0.80
N LEU A 9 -6.33 -19.31 -0.94
CA LEU A 9 -5.52 -20.53 -0.84
C LEU A 9 -4.48 -20.61 -1.97
N LEU A 10 -4.86 -20.26 -3.20
CA LEU A 10 -3.92 -20.21 -4.33
C LEU A 10 -2.82 -19.16 -4.10
N PHE A 11 -3.18 -17.99 -3.58
CA PHE A 11 -2.20 -16.97 -3.19
C PHE A 11 -1.21 -17.50 -2.15
N MET A 12 -1.70 -18.23 -1.12
CA MET A 12 -0.83 -18.80 -0.09
C MET A 12 0.20 -19.78 -0.65
N VAL A 13 -0.09 -20.48 -1.73
CA VAL A 13 0.92 -21.35 -2.39
C VAL A 13 1.99 -20.51 -3.11
N ILE A 14 1.59 -19.44 -3.77
CA ILE A 14 2.48 -18.61 -4.61
C ILE A 14 3.41 -17.74 -3.76
N ILE A 15 2.94 -17.24 -2.61
CA ILE A 15 3.72 -16.28 -1.81
C ILE A 15 4.98 -16.88 -1.19
N PHE A 16 5.01 -18.20 -0.87
CA PHE A 16 6.18 -18.82 -0.24
C PHE A 16 7.45 -18.73 -1.10
N PRO A 17 7.48 -19.17 -2.37
CA PRO A 17 8.67 -19.05 -3.20
C PRO A 17 9.03 -17.57 -3.47
N ILE A 18 8.05 -16.70 -3.70
CA ILE A 18 8.29 -15.28 -3.99
C ILE A 18 8.84 -14.56 -2.76
N GLY A 19 8.25 -14.73 -1.58
CA GLY A 19 8.76 -14.14 -0.33
C GLY A 19 10.19 -14.57 0.00
N ASN A 20 10.54 -15.84 -0.28
CA ASN A 20 11.91 -16.30 -0.13
C ASN A 20 12.86 -15.65 -1.16
N TYR A 21 12.42 -15.44 -2.39
CA TYR A 21 13.21 -14.73 -3.40
C TYR A 21 13.46 -13.27 -2.99
N VAL A 22 12.41 -12.53 -2.56
CA VAL A 22 12.53 -11.14 -2.09
C VAL A 22 13.45 -11.05 -0.88
N TYR A 23 13.42 -12.04 0.05
CA TYR A 23 14.37 -12.10 1.14
C TYR A 23 15.83 -12.22 0.65
N HIS A 24 16.11 -13.09 -0.35
CA HIS A 24 17.46 -13.21 -0.91
C HIS A 24 17.93 -11.90 -1.54
N VAL A 25 17.08 -11.24 -2.30
CA VAL A 25 17.36 -9.91 -2.89
C VAL A 25 17.68 -8.89 -1.80
N SER A 26 16.91 -8.86 -0.70
CA SER A 26 17.04 -7.89 0.40
C SER A 26 18.33 -8.05 1.21
N VAL A 27 18.82 -9.29 1.34
CA VAL A 27 20.06 -9.60 2.11
C VAL A 27 21.29 -9.69 1.21
N GLY A 28 21.12 -9.57 -0.10
CA GLY A 28 22.23 -9.71 -1.07
C GLY A 28 22.76 -11.14 -1.20
N LYS A 29 21.93 -12.15 -0.89
CA LYS A 29 22.25 -13.56 -1.17
C LYS A 29 22.09 -13.85 -2.66
N ARG A 30 22.88 -14.80 -3.19
CA ARG A 30 22.82 -15.19 -4.60
C ARG A 30 21.45 -15.68 -5.02
N THR A 31 20.99 -15.19 -6.17
CA THR A 31 19.76 -15.59 -6.85
C THR A 31 20.08 -16.19 -8.23
N PHE A 32 19.11 -16.85 -8.86
CA PHE A 32 19.31 -17.53 -10.15
C PHE A 32 19.70 -16.59 -11.29
N ALA A 33 19.29 -15.32 -11.24
CA ALA A 33 19.49 -14.33 -12.32
C ALA A 33 20.58 -13.28 -12.02
N ASP A 34 21.36 -13.44 -10.95
CA ASP A 34 22.43 -12.50 -10.57
C ASP A 34 23.42 -12.18 -11.69
N PRO A 35 23.85 -13.13 -12.58
CA PRO A 35 24.79 -12.79 -13.66
C PRO A 35 24.29 -11.69 -14.60
N VAL A 36 22.95 -11.55 -14.74
CA VAL A 36 22.31 -10.47 -15.53
C VAL A 36 22.12 -9.24 -14.67
N PHE A 37 21.51 -9.41 -13.50
CA PHE A 37 21.15 -8.29 -12.62
C PHE A 37 22.36 -7.57 -12.02
N ASP A 38 23.45 -8.28 -11.69
CA ASP A 38 24.68 -7.64 -11.21
C ASP A 38 25.28 -6.71 -12.29
N LYS A 39 25.18 -7.07 -13.57
CA LYS A 39 25.63 -6.20 -14.67
C LYS A 39 24.76 -4.94 -14.77
N MET A 40 23.44 -5.10 -14.65
CA MET A 40 22.48 -3.98 -14.67
C MET A 40 22.71 -3.04 -13.47
N ASP A 41 22.79 -3.58 -12.27
CA ASP A 41 23.04 -2.81 -11.07
C ASP A 41 24.35 -2.03 -11.16
N ASN A 42 25.45 -2.71 -11.54
CA ASN A 42 26.78 -2.08 -11.67
C ASN A 42 26.83 -1.03 -12.78
N PHE A 43 26.07 -1.21 -13.87
CA PHE A 43 25.95 -0.21 -14.93
C PHE A 43 25.31 1.07 -14.39
N VAL A 44 24.18 0.96 -13.66
CA VAL A 44 23.48 2.09 -13.06
C VAL A 44 24.35 2.76 -11.99
N PHE A 45 24.99 1.99 -11.09
CA PHE A 45 25.86 2.54 -10.06
C PHE A 45 27.05 3.32 -10.65
N ARG A 46 27.61 2.84 -11.78
CA ARG A 46 28.70 3.53 -12.47
C ARG A 46 28.25 4.83 -13.13
N ILE A 47 27.11 4.83 -13.84
CA ILE A 47 26.59 6.04 -14.49
C ILE A 47 26.25 7.12 -13.47
N LEU A 48 25.56 6.74 -12.40
CA LEU A 48 25.12 7.67 -11.37
C LEU A 48 26.21 7.95 -10.32
N LYS A 49 27.40 7.35 -10.44
CA LYS A 49 28.53 7.48 -9.48
C LYS A 49 28.11 7.23 -8.05
N ILE A 50 27.31 6.19 -7.81
CA ILE A 50 26.75 5.87 -6.49
C ILE A 50 27.83 5.25 -5.62
N ASP A 51 28.07 5.88 -4.45
CA ASP A 51 28.83 5.26 -3.36
C ASP A 51 27.96 4.19 -2.68
N THR A 52 28.40 2.93 -2.71
CA THR A 52 27.69 1.79 -2.14
C THR A 52 27.96 1.56 -0.65
N SER A 53 28.71 2.43 0.00
CA SER A 53 29.02 2.35 1.45
C SER A 53 27.75 2.46 2.30
N THR A 54 27.79 1.86 3.50
CA THR A 54 26.66 1.91 4.43
C THR A 54 26.41 3.33 4.95
N MET A 55 25.14 3.72 5.00
CA MET A 55 24.69 5.05 5.42
C MET A 55 24.26 5.07 6.89
N THR A 56 24.38 6.24 7.53
CA THR A 56 23.66 6.53 8.77
C THR A 56 22.17 6.71 8.47
N TRP A 57 21.30 6.58 9.49
CA TRP A 57 19.87 6.76 9.29
C TRP A 57 19.49 8.14 8.72
N LYS A 58 20.22 9.21 9.15
CA LYS A 58 20.02 10.58 8.63
C LYS A 58 20.37 10.67 7.15
N LYS A 59 21.53 10.12 6.75
CA LYS A 59 21.97 10.12 5.34
C LYS A 59 21.01 9.30 4.48
N TYR A 60 20.53 8.16 5.01
CA TYR A 60 19.54 7.31 4.32
C TYR A 60 18.21 8.06 4.08
N ALA A 61 17.65 8.66 5.13
CA ALA A 61 16.41 9.46 5.03
C ALA A 61 16.57 10.67 4.10
N MET A 62 17.70 11.39 4.18
CA MET A 62 17.96 12.53 3.30
C MET A 62 18.11 12.09 1.83
N SER A 63 18.80 10.99 1.55
CA SER A 63 18.93 10.45 0.19
C SER A 63 17.56 10.06 -0.38
N LEU A 64 16.71 9.43 0.43
CA LEU A 64 15.34 9.10 0.06
C LEU A 64 14.54 10.36 -0.31
N LEU A 65 14.55 11.38 0.55
CA LEU A 65 13.83 12.63 0.30
C LEU A 65 14.33 13.35 -0.95
N MET A 66 15.65 13.43 -1.15
CA MET A 66 16.25 14.14 -2.29
C MET A 66 15.91 13.48 -3.62
N VAL A 67 15.96 12.15 -3.72
CA VAL A 67 15.56 11.43 -4.94
C VAL A 67 14.09 11.70 -5.26
N ASN A 68 13.22 11.59 -4.26
CA ASN A 68 11.79 11.82 -4.45
C ASN A 68 11.50 13.27 -4.82
N LEU A 69 12.16 14.24 -4.21
CA LEU A 69 12.01 15.67 -4.55
C LEU A 69 12.44 15.96 -6.00
N CYS A 70 13.56 15.39 -6.45
CA CYS A 70 14.00 15.54 -7.83
C CYS A 70 12.98 14.96 -8.82
N LEU A 71 12.42 13.78 -8.52
CA LEU A 71 11.41 13.15 -9.37
C LEU A 71 10.10 13.95 -9.40
N VAL A 72 9.67 14.51 -8.25
CA VAL A 72 8.51 15.41 -8.18
C VAL A 72 8.70 16.63 -9.09
N PHE A 73 9.87 17.27 -9.00
CA PHE A 73 10.14 18.46 -9.83
C PHE A 73 10.11 18.15 -11.33
N ILE A 74 10.78 17.06 -11.74
CA ILE A 74 10.82 16.65 -13.15
C ILE A 74 9.41 16.27 -13.64
N GLY A 75 8.69 15.47 -12.87
CA GLY A 75 7.34 15.02 -13.23
C GLY A 75 6.34 16.17 -13.30
N TYR A 76 6.40 17.12 -12.37
CA TYR A 76 5.57 18.34 -12.42
C TYR A 76 5.77 19.10 -13.74
N LEU A 77 7.02 19.31 -14.15
CA LEU A 77 7.33 19.99 -15.42
C LEU A 77 6.76 19.22 -16.61
N ILE A 78 6.90 17.88 -16.65
CA ILE A 78 6.37 17.08 -17.75
C ILE A 78 4.84 17.21 -17.85
N LEU A 79 4.11 17.12 -16.72
CA LEU A 79 2.65 17.29 -16.69
C LEU A 79 2.21 18.66 -17.22
N ARG A 80 2.94 19.73 -16.89
CA ARG A 80 2.64 21.10 -17.35
C ARG A 80 2.87 21.30 -18.84
N ILE A 81 3.86 20.62 -19.42
CA ILE A 81 4.24 20.80 -20.84
C ILE A 81 3.80 19.65 -21.74
N GLN A 82 2.95 18.72 -21.26
CA GLN A 82 2.54 17.52 -22.01
C GLN A 82 1.84 17.79 -23.35
N SER A 83 1.31 19.01 -23.55
CA SER A 83 0.73 19.43 -24.82
C SER A 83 1.76 19.59 -25.95
N ILE A 84 3.06 19.74 -25.62
CA ILE A 84 4.14 19.96 -26.56
C ILE A 84 4.63 18.60 -27.12
N GLY A 85 3.85 18.00 -27.99
CA GLY A 85 4.36 17.17 -29.02
C GLY A 85 4.41 15.68 -28.91
N PHE A 86 5.52 15.10 -28.58
CA PHE A 86 5.83 13.69 -28.79
C PHE A 86 4.96 12.76 -27.89
N LEU A 87 4.39 11.69 -28.49
CA LEU A 87 3.51 10.73 -27.81
C LEU A 87 2.24 11.37 -27.21
N ASN A 88 1.64 12.31 -27.92
CA ASN A 88 0.33 12.89 -27.60
C ASN A 88 -0.63 12.81 -28.80
N PRO A 89 -1.01 11.59 -29.25
CA PRO A 89 -1.85 11.42 -30.44
C PRO A 89 -3.28 11.93 -30.25
N ASN A 90 -3.74 12.04 -28.99
CA ASN A 90 -5.09 12.51 -28.66
C ASN A 90 -5.15 14.03 -28.41
N GLY A 91 -4.05 14.79 -28.59
CA GLY A 91 -4.04 16.23 -28.44
C GLY A 91 -4.31 16.77 -27.03
N ILE A 92 -3.94 16.01 -26.00
CA ILE A 92 -4.19 16.38 -24.60
C ILE A 92 -3.44 17.68 -24.25
N SER A 93 -4.16 18.62 -23.63
CA SER A 93 -3.61 19.91 -23.17
C SER A 93 -2.69 19.77 -21.95
N GLY A 94 -1.94 20.82 -21.61
CA GLY A 94 -1.18 20.88 -20.35
C GLY A 94 -2.10 20.79 -19.15
N MET A 95 -1.71 20.00 -18.15
CA MET A 95 -2.51 19.82 -16.93
C MET A 95 -2.51 21.11 -16.09
N GLU A 96 -3.63 21.43 -15.45
CA GLU A 96 -3.79 22.59 -14.56
C GLU A 96 -2.78 22.54 -13.38
N GLU A 97 -2.44 23.68 -12.79
CA GLU A 97 -1.35 23.81 -11.83
C GLU A 97 -1.58 23.05 -10.53
N SER A 98 -2.76 23.22 -9.92
CA SER A 98 -3.11 22.57 -8.66
C SER A 98 -3.32 21.07 -8.85
N LEU A 99 -3.91 20.67 -9.98
CA LEU A 99 -4.06 19.27 -10.35
C LEU A 99 -2.71 18.61 -10.65
N SER A 100 -1.78 19.32 -11.32
CA SER A 100 -0.41 18.83 -11.53
C SER A 100 0.33 18.61 -10.22
N PHE A 101 0.15 19.53 -9.25
CA PHE A 101 0.71 19.38 -7.90
C PHE A 101 0.13 18.15 -7.19
N ASN A 102 -1.19 18.01 -7.16
CA ASN A 102 -1.84 16.85 -6.56
C ASN A 102 -1.35 15.55 -7.20
N THR A 103 -1.41 15.46 -8.52
CA THR A 103 -1.02 14.28 -9.30
C THR A 103 0.41 13.85 -9.00
N ILE A 104 1.38 14.78 -9.07
CA ILE A 104 2.78 14.41 -8.89
C ILE A 104 3.08 13.97 -7.46
N ILE A 105 2.50 14.62 -6.45
CA ILE A 105 2.63 14.22 -5.05
C ILE A 105 1.96 12.87 -4.83
N SER A 106 0.77 12.67 -5.38
CA SER A 106 0.01 11.43 -5.28
C SER A 106 0.81 10.24 -5.80
N PHE A 107 1.37 10.34 -7.01
CA PHE A 107 2.15 9.24 -7.59
C PHE A 107 3.50 9.03 -6.89
N MET A 108 4.16 10.09 -6.42
CA MET A 108 5.44 9.96 -5.71
C MET A 108 5.30 9.40 -4.31
N THR A 109 4.17 9.65 -3.65
CA THR A 109 3.88 9.09 -2.32
C THR A 109 3.30 7.68 -2.35
N ASN A 110 3.16 7.07 -3.53
CA ASN A 110 2.54 5.76 -3.73
C ASN A 110 1.04 5.75 -3.38
N THR A 111 0.38 6.89 -3.46
CA THR A 111 -1.05 7.04 -3.22
C THR A 111 -1.84 6.76 -4.48
N ASN A 112 -1.48 7.47 -5.56
CA ASN A 112 -2.09 7.38 -6.88
C ASN A 112 -3.60 7.74 -6.90
N LEU A 113 -4.05 8.55 -5.94
CA LEU A 113 -5.35 9.18 -5.96
C LEU A 113 -5.41 10.13 -7.17
N GLN A 114 -6.46 10.03 -7.97
CA GLN A 114 -6.59 10.75 -9.24
C GLN A 114 -7.84 11.62 -9.23
N HIS A 115 -7.69 12.94 -9.23
CA HIS A 115 -8.76 13.92 -9.41
C HIS A 115 -9.04 14.21 -10.90
N TYR A 116 -8.76 13.25 -11.78
CA TYR A 116 -8.92 13.33 -13.24
C TYR A 116 -9.08 11.93 -13.83
N ALA A 117 -9.65 11.85 -15.02
CA ALA A 117 -9.66 10.62 -15.82
C ALA A 117 -8.38 10.57 -16.67
N GLY A 118 -7.64 9.46 -16.58
CA GLY A 118 -6.31 9.36 -17.20
C GLY A 118 -6.34 9.40 -18.73
N GLU A 119 -7.36 8.82 -19.35
CA GLU A 119 -7.56 8.77 -20.81
C GLU A 119 -7.82 10.14 -21.43
N SER A 120 -8.37 11.08 -20.68
CA SER A 120 -8.66 12.44 -21.14
C SER A 120 -7.73 13.51 -20.54
N GLY A 121 -7.02 13.19 -19.44
CA GLY A 121 -6.19 14.13 -18.71
C GLY A 121 -4.67 14.02 -18.99
N LEU A 122 -4.21 12.88 -19.53
CA LEU A 122 -2.77 12.60 -19.69
C LEU A 122 -2.40 12.17 -21.11
N SER A 123 -1.31 12.76 -21.62
CA SER A 123 -0.65 12.27 -22.83
C SER A 123 0.07 10.93 -22.54
N TYR A 124 0.32 10.13 -23.57
CA TYR A 124 1.08 8.88 -23.40
C TYR A 124 2.49 9.13 -22.89
N LEU A 125 3.09 10.29 -23.24
CA LEU A 125 4.38 10.70 -22.68
C LEU A 125 4.29 10.82 -21.15
N SER A 126 3.26 11.51 -20.64
CA SER A 126 3.04 11.67 -19.21
C SER A 126 2.71 10.34 -18.54
N GLN A 127 1.86 9.50 -19.16
CA GLN A 127 1.56 8.16 -18.64
C GLN A 127 2.83 7.31 -18.49
N MET A 128 3.73 7.33 -19.46
CA MET A 128 4.93 6.49 -19.44
C MET A 128 6.05 7.06 -18.56
N LEU A 129 6.40 8.34 -18.72
CA LEU A 129 7.56 8.96 -18.06
C LEU A 129 7.26 9.49 -16.66
N VAL A 130 5.99 9.80 -16.35
CA VAL A 130 5.62 10.24 -15.01
C VAL A 130 4.91 9.12 -14.27
N ILE A 131 3.76 8.69 -14.74
CA ILE A 131 2.89 7.77 -14.01
C ILE A 131 3.56 6.41 -13.81
N ILE A 132 3.88 5.69 -14.90
CA ILE A 132 4.48 4.33 -14.82
C ILE A 132 5.83 4.40 -14.09
N MET A 133 6.70 5.36 -14.42
CA MET A 133 8.01 5.47 -13.78
C MET A 133 7.88 5.74 -12.27
N MET A 134 6.92 6.59 -11.85
CA MET A 134 6.70 6.86 -10.42
C MET A 134 6.10 5.67 -9.68
N MET A 135 5.30 4.84 -10.31
CA MET A 135 4.82 3.59 -9.73
C MET A 135 5.98 2.67 -9.35
N PHE A 136 7.03 2.57 -10.19
CA PHE A 136 8.24 1.84 -9.82
C PHE A 136 9.01 2.49 -8.68
N THR A 137 9.23 3.79 -8.76
CA THR A 137 10.11 4.52 -7.83
C THR A 137 9.47 4.72 -6.46
N SER A 138 8.16 4.97 -6.38
CA SER A 138 7.45 5.11 -5.12
C SER A 138 7.35 3.79 -4.35
N ALA A 139 7.08 2.68 -5.05
CA ALA A 139 7.10 1.34 -4.46
C ALA A 139 8.50 0.97 -3.94
N ALA A 140 9.55 1.23 -4.74
CA ALA A 140 10.93 0.99 -4.33
C ALA A 140 11.36 1.85 -3.13
N THR A 141 10.87 3.09 -3.03
CA THR A 141 11.09 3.98 -1.89
C THR A 141 10.53 3.39 -0.60
N GLY A 142 9.26 2.95 -0.62
CA GLY A 142 8.62 2.34 0.54
C GLY A 142 9.29 1.05 0.99
N PHE A 143 9.59 0.18 0.03
CA PHE A 143 10.32 -1.08 0.30
C PHE A 143 11.71 -0.82 0.89
N SER A 144 12.48 0.12 0.33
CA SER A 144 13.83 0.45 0.81
C SER A 144 13.80 0.97 2.26
N ALA A 145 12.84 1.85 2.58
CA ALA A 145 12.64 2.34 3.95
C ALA A 145 12.32 1.18 4.92
N CYS A 146 11.47 0.25 4.50
CA CYS A 146 11.10 -0.93 5.28
C CYS A 146 12.32 -1.82 5.57
N ILE A 147 13.14 -2.12 4.58
CA ILE A 147 14.35 -2.94 4.76
C ILE A 147 15.36 -2.26 5.68
N ALA A 148 15.55 -0.95 5.54
CA ALA A 148 16.42 -0.18 6.45
C ALA A 148 15.89 -0.21 7.89
N MET A 149 14.58 -0.05 8.10
CA MET A 149 13.96 -0.16 9.42
C MET A 149 14.16 -1.56 10.02
N ILE A 150 13.88 -2.62 9.26
CA ILE A 150 14.08 -4.01 9.72
C ILE A 150 15.53 -4.23 10.15
N ARG A 151 16.50 -3.80 9.34
CA ARG A 151 17.94 -3.91 9.68
C ARG A 151 18.26 -3.19 10.98
N GLY A 152 17.76 -1.96 11.16
CA GLY A 152 18.00 -1.16 12.37
C GLY A 152 17.37 -1.78 13.63
N LEU A 153 16.12 -2.27 13.55
CA LEU A 153 15.46 -2.98 14.65
C LEU A 153 16.24 -4.24 15.08
N LEU A 154 16.85 -4.92 14.12
CA LEU A 154 17.67 -6.10 14.38
C LEU A 154 19.12 -5.77 14.81
N GLY A 155 19.48 -4.50 14.94
CA GLY A 155 20.84 -4.07 15.31
C GLY A 155 21.87 -4.22 14.19
N LYS A 156 21.42 -4.40 12.94
CA LYS A 156 22.28 -4.45 11.75
C LYS A 156 22.45 -3.05 11.14
N LYS A 157 23.56 -2.80 10.42
CA LYS A 157 23.74 -1.54 9.68
C LYS A 157 22.62 -1.32 8.69
N MET A 158 22.14 -0.09 8.54
CA MET A 158 20.96 0.23 7.71
C MET A 158 21.12 -0.08 6.23
N GLY A 159 22.35 -0.16 5.71
CA GLY A 159 22.62 -0.35 4.30
C GLY A 159 22.77 0.97 3.55
N ASN A 160 22.41 0.98 2.28
CA ASN A 160 22.48 2.13 1.40
C ASN A 160 21.19 2.28 0.60
N PHE A 161 20.57 3.46 0.67
CA PHE A 161 19.29 3.72 0.02
C PHE A 161 19.32 3.45 -1.49
N TYR A 162 20.33 3.96 -2.18
CA TYR A 162 20.42 3.79 -3.64
C TYR A 162 20.58 2.34 -4.06
N VAL A 163 21.34 1.56 -3.28
CA VAL A 163 21.53 0.12 -3.53
C VAL A 163 20.23 -0.64 -3.33
N ASP A 164 19.52 -0.39 -2.23
CA ASP A 164 18.24 -1.06 -1.93
C ASP A 164 17.19 -0.69 -2.98
N PHE A 165 17.11 0.59 -3.34
CA PHE A 165 16.18 1.15 -4.31
C PHE A 165 16.38 0.56 -5.73
N ILE A 166 17.60 0.56 -6.24
CA ILE A 166 17.91 0.04 -7.58
C ILE A 166 17.72 -1.47 -7.64
N ARG A 167 18.16 -2.20 -6.59
CA ARG A 167 18.02 -3.65 -6.55
C ARG A 167 16.58 -4.14 -6.57
N ILE A 168 15.68 -3.50 -5.81
CA ILE A 168 14.29 -3.93 -5.82
C ILE A 168 13.61 -3.66 -7.16
N ILE A 169 13.94 -2.54 -7.83
CA ILE A 169 13.45 -2.24 -9.17
C ILE A 169 13.96 -3.28 -10.17
N ASN A 170 15.27 -3.45 -10.26
CA ASN A 170 15.89 -4.27 -11.31
C ASN A 170 15.64 -5.77 -11.11
N ARG A 171 15.60 -6.24 -9.85
CA ARG A 171 15.55 -7.68 -9.55
C ARG A 171 14.16 -8.21 -9.26
N PHE A 172 13.20 -7.34 -8.93
CA PHE A 172 11.85 -7.75 -8.57
C PHE A 172 10.77 -7.02 -9.37
N LEU A 173 10.66 -5.70 -9.21
CA LEU A 173 9.54 -4.96 -9.79
C LEU A 173 9.53 -5.02 -11.32
N LEU A 174 10.64 -4.70 -11.97
CA LEU A 174 10.72 -4.65 -13.42
C LEU A 174 10.51 -6.03 -14.09
N PRO A 175 11.24 -7.11 -13.71
CA PRO A 175 11.05 -8.39 -14.39
C PRO A 175 9.66 -8.99 -14.13
N LEU A 176 9.11 -8.84 -12.91
CA LEU A 176 7.79 -9.39 -12.62
C LEU A 176 6.68 -8.59 -13.29
N SER A 177 6.78 -7.25 -13.35
CA SER A 177 5.81 -6.42 -14.07
C SER A 177 5.82 -6.71 -15.58
N MET A 178 6.98 -6.99 -16.17
CA MET A 178 7.04 -7.42 -17.59
C MET A 178 6.30 -8.75 -17.81
N ILE A 179 6.46 -9.73 -16.93
CA ILE A 179 5.75 -11.00 -17.00
C ILE A 179 4.24 -10.77 -16.87
N ILE A 180 3.81 -10.01 -15.85
CA ILE A 180 2.40 -9.68 -15.63
C ILE A 180 1.83 -8.93 -16.84
N GLY A 181 2.53 -7.92 -17.36
CA GLY A 181 2.12 -7.15 -18.53
C GLY A 181 1.89 -8.02 -19.77
N LEU A 182 2.77 -8.99 -20.03
CA LEU A 182 2.58 -9.94 -21.13
C LEU A 182 1.33 -10.81 -20.94
N PHE A 183 1.03 -11.25 -19.71
CA PHE A 183 -0.20 -11.96 -19.41
C PHE A 183 -1.45 -11.09 -19.59
N LEU A 184 -1.40 -9.83 -19.19
CA LEU A 184 -2.50 -8.89 -19.37
C LEU A 184 -2.78 -8.64 -20.85
N VAL A 185 -1.74 -8.44 -21.67
CA VAL A 185 -1.87 -8.33 -23.15
C VAL A 185 -2.48 -9.60 -23.74
N TRP A 186 -2.03 -10.77 -23.31
CA TRP A 186 -2.60 -12.04 -23.75
C TRP A 186 -4.09 -12.17 -23.42
N GLN A 187 -4.52 -11.60 -22.31
CA GLN A 187 -5.93 -11.57 -21.89
C GLN A 187 -6.77 -10.47 -22.57
N GLY A 188 -6.15 -9.60 -23.38
CA GLY A 188 -6.83 -8.58 -24.17
C GLY A 188 -6.72 -7.16 -23.67
N VAL A 189 -5.89 -6.89 -22.64
CA VAL A 189 -5.59 -5.52 -22.20
C VAL A 189 -4.80 -4.80 -23.27
N PRO A 190 -5.21 -3.61 -23.75
CA PRO A 190 -4.52 -2.87 -24.81
C PRO A 190 -3.08 -2.49 -24.45
N GLN A 191 -2.18 -2.58 -25.45
CA GLN A 191 -0.79 -2.13 -25.34
C GLN A 191 -0.34 -1.58 -26.69
N ASN A 192 -0.60 -0.32 -26.93
CA ASN A 192 -0.25 0.37 -28.18
C ASN A 192 0.01 1.87 -27.93
N LEU A 193 0.29 2.61 -29.00
CA LEU A 193 0.51 4.08 -28.98
C LEU A 193 -0.39 4.79 -30.00
N ASN A 194 -1.47 4.14 -30.42
CA ASN A 194 -2.44 4.70 -31.36
C ASN A 194 -3.32 5.74 -30.65
N SER A 195 -3.93 6.64 -31.43
CA SER A 195 -5.00 7.49 -30.94
C SER A 195 -6.23 6.67 -30.53
N ASN A 196 -7.13 7.29 -29.78
CA ASN A 196 -8.43 6.71 -29.46
C ASN A 196 -9.17 6.28 -30.73
N ILE A 197 -9.98 5.24 -30.62
CA ILE A 197 -10.76 4.68 -31.74
C ILE A 197 -12.15 5.29 -31.67
N GLU A 198 -12.53 6.05 -32.69
CA GLU A 198 -13.89 6.56 -32.83
C GLU A 198 -14.80 5.51 -33.45
N LEU A 199 -15.90 5.22 -32.81
CA LEU A 199 -16.95 4.32 -33.27
C LEU A 199 -18.30 5.05 -33.29
N THR A 200 -19.13 4.75 -34.29
CA THR A 200 -20.51 5.18 -34.31
C THR A 200 -21.39 4.08 -33.72
N THR A 201 -22.08 4.37 -32.63
CA THR A 201 -23.00 3.43 -31.98
C THR A 201 -24.22 3.16 -32.88
N ILE A 202 -24.98 2.10 -32.56
CA ILE A 202 -26.23 1.77 -33.27
C ILE A 202 -27.25 2.93 -33.22
N GLU A 203 -27.18 3.75 -32.17
CA GLU A 203 -28.02 4.95 -32.00
C GLU A 203 -27.50 6.18 -32.77
N GLY A 204 -26.38 6.06 -33.53
CA GLY A 204 -25.80 7.13 -34.31
C GLY A 204 -24.95 8.11 -33.51
N LYS A 205 -24.61 7.81 -32.24
CA LYS A 205 -23.72 8.62 -31.42
C LYS A 205 -22.25 8.23 -31.66
N ILE A 206 -21.35 9.20 -31.65
CA ILE A 206 -19.91 8.95 -31.68
C ILE A 206 -19.45 8.55 -30.26
N GLN A 207 -18.77 7.44 -30.15
CA GLN A 207 -18.13 6.97 -28.93
C GLN A 207 -16.63 6.81 -29.19
N GLU A 208 -15.80 7.35 -28.30
CA GLU A 208 -14.36 7.13 -28.30
C GLU A 208 -13.98 5.97 -27.39
N ILE A 209 -13.23 5.00 -27.91
CA ILE A 209 -12.63 3.94 -27.13
C ILE A 209 -11.17 4.30 -26.89
N ALA A 210 -10.80 4.42 -25.61
CA ALA A 210 -9.43 4.73 -25.23
C ALA A 210 -8.46 3.63 -25.65
N SER A 211 -7.31 4.04 -26.13
CA SER A 211 -6.18 3.22 -26.54
C SER A 211 -4.93 3.69 -25.80
N GLY A 212 -3.84 2.91 -25.81
CA GLY A 212 -2.61 3.34 -25.16
C GLY A 212 -1.79 2.22 -24.52
N PRO A 213 -0.74 2.55 -23.76
CA PRO A 213 0.12 1.59 -23.05
C PRO A 213 -0.49 1.11 -21.74
N ILE A 214 -1.74 0.61 -21.78
CA ILE A 214 -2.56 0.25 -20.62
C ILE A 214 -1.95 -0.93 -19.86
N ALA A 215 -1.58 -2.02 -20.53
CA ALA A 215 -1.05 -3.21 -19.86
C ALA A 215 0.27 -2.95 -19.13
N ALA A 216 1.12 -2.05 -19.63
CA ALA A 216 2.34 -1.66 -18.96
C ALA A 216 2.05 -0.92 -17.64
N LEU A 217 1.05 -0.04 -17.63
CA LEU A 217 0.62 0.66 -16.41
C LEU A 217 0.02 -0.34 -15.41
N GLU A 218 -0.95 -1.15 -15.85
CA GLU A 218 -1.67 -2.09 -15.01
C GLU A 218 -0.73 -3.09 -14.31
N SER A 219 0.29 -3.54 -14.98
CA SER A 219 1.24 -4.52 -14.43
C SER A 219 2.00 -3.99 -13.21
N ILE A 220 2.53 -2.78 -13.27
CA ILE A 220 3.26 -2.17 -12.17
C ILE A 220 2.33 -1.55 -11.12
N LYS A 221 1.17 -1.04 -11.53
CA LYS A 221 0.15 -0.50 -10.64
C LYS A 221 -0.15 -1.47 -9.51
N HIS A 222 -0.52 -2.68 -9.82
CA HIS A 222 -0.85 -3.69 -8.83
C HIS A 222 0.38 -4.21 -8.08
N LEU A 223 1.48 -4.49 -8.78
CA LEU A 223 2.70 -5.03 -8.16
C LEU A 223 3.38 -4.05 -7.21
N GLY A 224 3.34 -2.76 -7.53
CA GLY A 224 3.90 -1.69 -6.70
C GLY A 224 2.98 -1.25 -5.57
N THR A 225 1.80 -1.85 -5.42
CA THR A 225 0.73 -1.38 -4.54
C THR A 225 0.40 0.09 -4.77
N ASN A 226 0.24 0.43 -6.03
CA ASN A 226 -0.15 1.74 -6.51
C ASN A 226 -1.64 1.77 -6.81
N GLY A 227 -2.29 2.91 -6.65
CA GLY A 227 -3.67 3.14 -7.07
C GLY A 227 -3.77 3.76 -8.45
N GLY A 228 -4.93 4.34 -8.71
CA GLY A 228 -5.24 4.96 -9.98
C GLY A 228 -5.44 3.97 -11.12
N GLY A 229 -5.58 4.48 -12.33
CA GLY A 229 -5.74 3.70 -13.54
C GLY A 229 -5.27 4.49 -14.75
N PHE A 230 -5.10 3.82 -15.87
CA PHE A 230 -4.98 4.47 -17.16
C PHE A 230 -6.31 5.13 -17.54
N LEU A 231 -7.41 4.44 -17.21
CA LEU A 231 -8.80 4.89 -17.40
C LEU A 231 -9.40 5.35 -16.07
N GLY A 232 -10.30 6.32 -16.12
CA GLY A 232 -10.98 6.82 -14.92
C GLY A 232 -11.79 5.76 -14.17
N ALA A 233 -12.36 4.79 -14.89
CA ALA A 233 -13.08 3.65 -14.31
C ALA A 233 -12.17 2.60 -13.66
N ASN A 234 -10.86 2.73 -13.79
CA ASN A 234 -9.86 1.83 -13.20
C ASN A 234 -10.09 0.36 -13.59
N SER A 235 -9.77 -0.61 -12.73
CA SER A 235 -9.96 -2.05 -13.00
C SER A 235 -11.43 -2.50 -13.00
N ALA A 236 -12.42 -1.59 -12.94
CA ALA A 236 -13.81 -1.89 -13.25
C ALA A 236 -14.04 -1.99 -14.77
N THR A 237 -13.27 -1.27 -15.60
CA THR A 237 -13.39 -1.33 -17.06
C THR A 237 -12.86 -2.64 -17.66
N PRO A 238 -13.53 -3.19 -18.71
CA PRO A 238 -13.00 -4.32 -19.47
C PRO A 238 -11.67 -4.06 -20.17
N LEU A 239 -11.29 -2.79 -20.38
CA LEU A 239 -10.01 -2.43 -21.01
C LEU A 239 -8.81 -2.60 -20.07
N GLU A 240 -9.01 -2.52 -18.76
CA GLU A 240 -7.95 -2.77 -17.77
C GLU A 240 -8.03 -4.19 -17.20
N ASN A 241 -9.26 -4.67 -16.89
CA ASN A 241 -9.50 -5.95 -16.23
C ASN A 241 -10.59 -6.76 -16.99
N PRO A 242 -10.28 -7.35 -18.16
CA PRO A 242 -11.27 -7.98 -19.03
C PRO A 242 -11.87 -9.29 -18.48
N THR A 243 -11.11 -10.08 -17.72
CA THR A 243 -11.48 -11.45 -17.37
C THR A 243 -11.34 -11.74 -15.89
N ILE A 244 -11.93 -12.85 -15.41
CA ILE A 244 -11.71 -13.32 -14.04
C ILE A 244 -10.23 -13.69 -13.79
N ILE A 245 -9.49 -14.08 -14.83
CA ILE A 245 -8.07 -14.39 -14.72
C ILE A 245 -7.26 -13.12 -14.46
N THR A 246 -7.56 -12.03 -15.18
CA THR A 246 -6.91 -10.74 -14.94
C THR A 246 -7.22 -10.25 -13.54
N ASN A 247 -8.47 -10.35 -13.08
CA ASN A 247 -8.87 -9.98 -11.71
C ASN A 247 -8.06 -10.75 -10.63
N ILE A 248 -7.82 -12.05 -10.83
CA ILE A 248 -7.00 -12.85 -9.91
C ILE A 248 -5.52 -12.44 -9.97
N ILE A 249 -4.98 -12.16 -11.15
CA ILE A 249 -3.60 -11.70 -11.33
C ILE A 249 -3.39 -10.34 -10.65
N GLU A 250 -4.34 -9.42 -10.80
CA GLU A 250 -4.33 -8.12 -10.14
C GLU A 250 -4.36 -8.27 -8.62
N LEU A 251 -5.30 -9.07 -8.07
CA LEU A 251 -5.36 -9.38 -6.65
C LEU A 251 -4.03 -9.92 -6.11
N PHE A 252 -3.43 -10.90 -6.79
CA PHE A 252 -2.15 -11.48 -6.34
C PHE A 252 -1.03 -10.46 -6.40
N SER A 253 -0.98 -9.67 -7.46
CA SER A 253 0.03 -8.63 -7.63
C SER A 253 0.00 -7.60 -6.50
N MET A 254 -1.18 -7.16 -6.07
CA MET A 254 -1.36 -6.27 -4.92
C MET A 254 -0.84 -6.86 -3.60
N MET A 255 -1.01 -8.17 -3.42
CA MET A 255 -0.68 -8.84 -2.15
C MET A 255 0.79 -9.26 -2.04
N ILE A 256 1.47 -9.52 -3.15
CA ILE A 256 2.80 -10.15 -3.19
C ILE A 256 3.85 -9.33 -2.45
N LEU A 257 4.01 -8.05 -2.76
CA LEU A 257 5.11 -7.25 -2.20
C LEU A 257 4.93 -6.95 -0.71
N PRO A 258 3.75 -6.53 -0.21
CA PRO A 258 3.53 -6.32 1.23
C PRO A 258 3.73 -7.58 2.07
N VAL A 259 3.19 -8.72 1.62
CA VAL A 259 3.40 -9.99 2.34
C VAL A 259 4.86 -10.44 2.30
N SER A 260 5.55 -10.24 1.16
CA SER A 260 6.99 -10.53 1.07
C SER A 260 7.82 -9.74 2.07
N CYS A 261 7.45 -8.50 2.41
CA CYS A 261 8.12 -7.72 3.46
C CYS A 261 8.06 -8.42 4.84
N ILE A 262 6.93 -9.07 5.15
CA ILE A 262 6.78 -9.84 6.41
C ILE A 262 7.68 -11.08 6.39
N PHE A 263 7.82 -11.75 5.23
CA PHE A 263 8.76 -12.86 5.06
C PHE A 263 10.21 -12.40 5.28
N VAL A 264 10.58 -11.25 4.70
CA VAL A 264 11.91 -10.67 4.88
C VAL A 264 12.16 -10.36 6.36
N PHE A 265 11.23 -9.68 7.03
CA PHE A 265 11.33 -9.38 8.47
C PHE A 265 11.51 -10.65 9.30
N GLY A 266 10.59 -11.59 9.16
CA GLY A 266 10.60 -12.81 9.95
C GLY A 266 11.83 -13.69 9.72
N ARG A 267 12.32 -13.75 8.47
CA ARG A 267 13.52 -14.49 8.10
C ARG A 267 14.79 -13.83 8.65
N MET A 268 14.90 -12.49 8.52
CA MET A 268 16.03 -11.75 9.08
C MET A 268 16.09 -11.81 10.61
N ALA A 269 14.94 -11.80 11.28
CA ALA A 269 14.84 -12.00 12.72
C ALA A 269 15.27 -13.42 13.15
N TYR A 270 14.87 -14.43 12.36
CA TYR A 270 15.30 -15.81 12.57
C TYR A 270 16.83 -15.97 12.42
N ASP A 271 17.41 -15.39 11.36
CA ASP A 271 18.87 -15.46 11.12
C ASP A 271 19.64 -14.80 12.29
N LYS A 272 19.20 -13.64 12.79
CA LYS A 272 19.81 -12.98 13.97
C LYS A 272 19.79 -13.91 15.20
N HIS A 273 18.67 -14.58 15.45
CA HIS A 273 18.56 -15.48 16.60
C HIS A 273 19.49 -16.71 16.50
N GLU A 274 19.66 -17.28 15.30
CA GLU A 274 20.59 -18.38 15.07
C GLU A 274 22.05 -17.91 15.16
N GLU A 275 22.40 -16.73 14.65
CA GLU A 275 23.74 -16.10 14.82
C GLU A 275 24.08 -15.93 16.31
N SER A 276 23.13 -15.44 17.13
CA SER A 276 23.32 -15.27 18.58
C SER A 276 23.53 -16.60 19.31
N LYS A 277 22.76 -17.63 18.94
CA LYS A 277 22.95 -18.98 19.50
C LYS A 277 24.29 -19.60 19.12
N ALA A 278 24.76 -19.37 17.89
CA ALA A 278 26.06 -19.88 17.43
C ALA A 278 27.21 -19.22 18.20
N ASN A 279 27.16 -17.91 18.42
CA ASN A 279 28.16 -17.19 19.20
C ASN A 279 28.21 -17.61 20.68
N ASN A 280 27.06 -17.98 21.27
CA ASN A 280 26.99 -18.48 22.64
C ASN A 280 27.41 -19.97 22.77
N ARG A 281 27.49 -20.71 21.63
CA ARG A 281 27.93 -22.12 21.58
C ARG A 281 29.38 -22.27 21.14
N VAL A 282 30.32 -21.58 21.79
CA VAL A 282 31.76 -21.60 21.48
C VAL A 282 32.37 -23.03 21.59
N TYR A 283 31.63 -24.05 21.98
CA TYR A 283 32.18 -25.42 22.23
C TYR A 283 31.30 -26.59 21.73
N THR A 284 30.72 -26.52 20.53
CA THR A 284 30.33 -27.78 19.86
C THR A 284 30.17 -27.57 18.35
N LEU A 285 31.17 -27.99 17.62
CA LEU A 285 31.15 -28.14 16.15
C LEU A 285 30.06 -29.15 15.76
N SER A 286 28.98 -28.73 15.19
CA SER A 286 28.05 -29.56 14.46
C SER A 286 27.62 -28.88 13.17
N THR A 287 28.17 -29.36 12.05
CA THR A 287 27.87 -29.02 10.66
C THR A 287 26.42 -29.30 10.22
N LYS A 288 25.57 -29.82 11.11
CA LYS A 288 24.16 -30.16 10.82
C LYS A 288 23.20 -28.98 10.78
N ASN A 289 23.59 -27.80 11.24
CA ASN A 289 22.66 -26.65 11.34
C ASN A 289 22.56 -25.80 10.07
N CYS A 290 23.50 -25.91 9.11
CA CYS A 290 23.45 -25.13 7.87
C CYS A 290 22.27 -25.53 6.97
N ASN A 291 21.88 -26.81 6.96
CA ASN A 291 20.76 -27.32 6.17
C ASN A 291 19.37 -27.02 6.77
N ARG A 292 19.27 -26.69 8.06
CA ARG A 292 18.01 -26.34 8.71
C ARG A 292 17.58 -24.90 8.42
N ALA A 293 18.52 -24.00 8.24
CA ALA A 293 18.26 -22.58 7.91
C ALA A 293 17.52 -22.42 6.57
N ASN A 294 17.76 -23.31 5.61
CA ASN A 294 17.09 -23.28 4.30
C ASN A 294 15.62 -23.75 4.32
N LYS A 295 15.13 -24.34 5.41
CA LYS A 295 13.74 -24.85 5.54
C LYS A 295 12.78 -23.88 6.23
N VAL A 296 13.26 -22.74 6.77
CA VAL A 296 12.39 -21.77 7.47
C VAL A 296 11.95 -20.69 6.51
N TRP A 297 10.66 -20.63 6.20
CA TRP A 297 10.09 -19.69 5.24
C TRP A 297 9.85 -18.28 5.85
N ILE A 298 9.28 -18.19 7.04
CA ILE A 298 8.84 -16.90 7.59
C ILE A 298 9.39 -16.58 8.99
N GLY A 299 9.97 -17.55 9.73
CA GLY A 299 10.39 -17.35 11.12
C GLY A 299 9.22 -17.14 12.10
N LYS A 300 9.49 -17.22 13.42
CA LYS A 300 8.43 -17.13 14.44
C LYS A 300 7.88 -15.71 14.57
N GLU A 301 8.75 -14.70 14.59
CA GLU A 301 8.37 -13.28 14.71
C GLU A 301 7.53 -12.84 13.50
N GLY A 302 7.97 -13.17 12.29
CA GLY A 302 7.20 -12.88 11.08
C GLY A 302 5.85 -13.58 11.05
N ARG A 303 5.77 -14.82 11.52
CA ARG A 303 4.50 -15.55 11.62
C ARG A 303 3.52 -14.87 12.57
N THR A 304 3.99 -14.36 13.71
CA THR A 304 3.13 -13.64 14.66
C THR A 304 2.53 -12.38 14.05
N ILE A 305 3.35 -11.57 13.36
CA ILE A 305 2.89 -10.38 12.64
C ILE A 305 1.91 -10.76 11.51
N PHE A 306 2.25 -11.78 10.72
CA PHE A 306 1.38 -12.27 9.64
C PHE A 306 0.01 -12.71 10.17
N VAL A 307 -0.03 -13.45 11.28
CA VAL A 307 -1.29 -13.90 11.90
C VAL A 307 -2.11 -12.71 12.40
N ALA A 308 -1.49 -11.72 13.06
CA ALA A 308 -2.20 -10.53 13.53
C ALA A 308 -2.83 -9.75 12.36
N MET A 309 -2.07 -9.49 11.29
CA MET A 309 -2.58 -8.81 10.08
C MET A 309 -3.67 -9.64 9.39
N SER A 310 -3.51 -10.97 9.32
CA SER A 310 -4.51 -11.85 8.72
C SER A 310 -5.82 -11.88 9.49
N ILE A 311 -5.79 -11.79 10.82
CA ILE A 311 -7.01 -11.69 11.64
C ILE A 311 -7.76 -10.40 11.30
N LEU A 312 -7.08 -9.25 11.26
CA LEU A 312 -7.66 -7.96 10.88
C LEU A 312 -8.28 -8.01 9.47
N PHE A 313 -7.56 -8.58 8.51
CA PHE A 313 -8.02 -8.75 7.13
C PHE A 313 -9.28 -9.62 7.03
N VAL A 314 -9.28 -10.79 7.68
CA VAL A 314 -10.41 -11.74 7.61
C VAL A 314 -11.66 -11.17 8.28
N ILE A 315 -11.52 -10.41 9.37
CA ILE A 315 -12.65 -9.71 10.01
C ILE A 315 -13.25 -8.71 9.01
N GLY A 316 -12.43 -7.85 8.40
CA GLY A 316 -12.89 -6.87 7.42
C GLY A 316 -13.54 -7.53 6.20
N LEU A 317 -12.89 -8.55 5.61
CA LEU A 317 -13.45 -9.29 4.47
C LEU A 317 -14.80 -9.94 4.81
N GLY A 318 -14.92 -10.52 6.00
CA GLY A 318 -16.17 -11.11 6.48
C GLY A 318 -17.31 -10.09 6.57
N VAL A 319 -17.04 -8.91 7.14
CA VAL A 319 -18.03 -7.84 7.26
C VAL A 319 -18.40 -7.29 5.88
N CYS A 320 -17.43 -6.98 5.02
CA CYS A 320 -17.67 -6.45 3.69
C CYS A 320 -18.52 -7.44 2.84
N PHE A 321 -18.09 -8.70 2.75
CA PHE A 321 -18.83 -9.70 1.98
C PHE A 321 -20.24 -9.97 2.53
N TRP A 322 -20.38 -10.01 3.86
CA TRP A 322 -21.69 -10.22 4.50
C TRP A 322 -22.64 -9.06 4.20
N SER A 323 -22.18 -7.81 4.38
CA SER A 323 -23.00 -6.62 4.14
C SER A 323 -23.42 -6.49 2.67
N GLU A 324 -22.48 -6.67 1.74
CA GLU A 324 -22.76 -6.60 0.31
C GLU A 324 -23.69 -7.74 -0.19
N SER A 325 -23.64 -8.90 0.47
CA SER A 325 -24.50 -10.04 0.16
C SER A 325 -25.95 -9.87 0.63
N LEU A 326 -26.21 -9.00 1.61
CA LEU A 326 -27.56 -8.70 2.09
C LEU A 326 -28.33 -7.75 1.16
N GLY A 327 -27.65 -7.04 0.28
CA GLY A 327 -28.25 -6.00 -0.55
C GLY A 327 -28.29 -4.62 0.14
N ASN A 328 -28.74 -3.61 -0.60
CA ASN A 328 -28.84 -2.23 -0.13
C ASN A 328 -30.31 -1.87 0.19
N HIS A 329 -30.59 -1.53 1.44
CA HIS A 329 -31.94 -1.15 1.88
C HIS A 329 -32.55 0.00 1.07
N ALA A 330 -31.75 1.01 0.69
CA ALA A 330 -32.21 2.15 -0.11
C ALA A 330 -32.69 1.71 -1.51
N VAL A 331 -31.96 0.80 -2.16
CA VAL A 331 -32.30 0.23 -3.46
C VAL A 331 -33.58 -0.63 -3.36
N ALA A 332 -33.69 -1.42 -2.30
CA ALA A 332 -34.88 -2.21 -2.01
C ALA A 332 -36.14 -1.34 -1.77
N GLN A 333 -36.02 -0.22 -1.06
CA GLN A 333 -37.09 0.76 -0.85
C GLN A 333 -37.53 1.43 -2.16
N ALA A 334 -36.63 1.60 -3.13
CA ALA A 334 -36.96 2.07 -4.47
C ALA A 334 -37.72 1.03 -5.35
N GLY A 335 -38.00 -0.17 -4.80
CA GLY A 335 -38.74 -1.23 -5.48
C GLY A 335 -37.88 -2.13 -6.38
N ILE A 336 -36.58 -2.06 -6.29
CA ILE A 336 -35.65 -2.91 -7.07
C ILE A 336 -35.33 -4.17 -6.24
N THR A 337 -35.51 -5.34 -6.88
CA THR A 337 -35.23 -6.63 -6.24
C THR A 337 -33.75 -7.01 -6.38
N GLU A 338 -33.03 -7.12 -5.29
CA GLU A 338 -31.60 -7.48 -5.25
C GLU A 338 -31.40 -8.97 -4.92
N THR A 339 -31.75 -9.87 -5.87
CA THR A 339 -31.61 -11.33 -5.66
C THR A 339 -30.18 -11.83 -5.52
N PHE A 340 -29.19 -11.05 -5.95
CA PHE A 340 -27.77 -11.40 -5.94
C PHE A 340 -26.93 -10.58 -4.96
N GLY A 341 -27.56 -9.85 -4.04
CA GLY A 341 -26.95 -8.87 -3.16
C GLY A 341 -26.77 -7.51 -3.84
N ASN A 342 -26.07 -6.59 -3.18
CA ASN A 342 -25.82 -5.25 -3.71
C ASN A 342 -24.94 -5.30 -4.96
N MET A 343 -25.56 -5.12 -6.12
CA MET A 343 -24.88 -5.08 -7.42
C MET A 343 -24.64 -3.65 -7.94
N GLU A 344 -25.09 -2.63 -7.20
CA GLU A 344 -24.84 -1.24 -7.56
C GLU A 344 -23.33 -0.96 -7.67
N GLY A 345 -22.91 -0.32 -8.75
CA GLY A 345 -21.51 -0.01 -9.01
C GLY A 345 -20.58 -1.22 -9.17
N LYS A 346 -21.11 -2.44 -9.32
CA LYS A 346 -20.34 -3.69 -9.47
C LYS A 346 -20.49 -4.30 -10.85
N GLU A 347 -19.40 -4.87 -11.32
CA GLU A 347 -19.36 -5.58 -12.59
C GLU A 347 -19.99 -6.98 -12.49
N VAL A 348 -20.95 -7.28 -13.38
CA VAL A 348 -21.65 -8.57 -13.42
C VAL A 348 -20.67 -9.75 -13.60
N ARG A 349 -19.59 -9.55 -14.36
CA ARG A 349 -18.54 -10.56 -14.60
C ARG A 349 -17.79 -10.98 -13.33
N PHE A 350 -17.78 -10.16 -12.29
CA PHE A 350 -17.10 -10.42 -11.02
C PHE A 350 -18.09 -10.77 -9.90
N GLY A 351 -19.24 -10.13 -9.87
CA GLY A 351 -20.27 -10.29 -8.86
C GLY A 351 -19.82 -9.84 -7.46
N VAL A 352 -20.71 -9.93 -6.48
CA VAL A 352 -20.48 -9.45 -5.11
C VAL A 352 -19.23 -10.06 -4.44
N ALA A 353 -18.98 -11.36 -4.64
CA ALA A 353 -17.90 -12.06 -3.95
C ALA A 353 -16.50 -11.56 -4.34
N GLN A 354 -16.24 -11.39 -5.64
CA GLN A 354 -14.96 -10.90 -6.13
C GLN A 354 -14.82 -9.40 -5.92
N SER A 355 -15.90 -8.63 -6.00
CA SER A 355 -15.88 -7.20 -5.69
C SER A 355 -15.57 -6.95 -4.21
N ALA A 356 -16.22 -7.64 -3.27
CA ALA A 356 -15.93 -7.54 -1.85
C ALA A 356 -14.50 -7.96 -1.50
N LEU A 357 -13.98 -9.01 -2.15
CA LEU A 357 -12.57 -9.42 -1.98
C LEU A 357 -11.62 -8.35 -2.52
N PHE A 358 -11.88 -7.80 -3.69
CA PHE A 358 -11.05 -6.79 -4.32
C PHE A 358 -11.02 -5.50 -3.49
N THR A 359 -12.19 -5.00 -3.04
CA THR A 359 -12.33 -3.84 -2.14
C THR A 359 -11.54 -4.03 -0.85
N THR A 360 -11.67 -5.22 -0.23
CA THR A 360 -10.95 -5.52 1.01
C THR A 360 -9.44 -5.62 0.78
N VAL A 361 -9.00 -6.25 -0.31
CA VAL A 361 -7.57 -6.37 -0.65
C VAL A 361 -6.98 -5.01 -0.96
N THR A 362 -7.60 -4.22 -1.84
CA THR A 362 -7.04 -2.93 -2.26
C THR A 362 -6.85 -1.96 -1.11
N THR A 363 -7.72 -1.99 -0.10
CA THR A 363 -7.61 -1.11 1.08
C THR A 363 -6.72 -1.68 2.17
N SER A 364 -6.72 -3.00 2.39
CA SER A 364 -5.82 -3.67 3.33
C SER A 364 -4.36 -3.57 2.91
N PHE A 365 -4.09 -3.69 1.61
CA PHE A 365 -2.75 -3.65 1.03
C PHE A 365 -2.38 -2.24 0.52
N THR A 366 -3.21 -1.25 0.81
CA THR A 366 -3.08 0.16 0.41
C THR A 366 -2.66 0.31 -1.05
N THR A 367 -3.39 -0.35 -1.96
CA THR A 367 -3.13 -0.29 -3.40
C THR A 367 -3.92 0.83 -4.05
N GLY A 368 -5.23 0.93 -3.78
CA GLY A 368 -6.10 2.00 -4.28
C GLY A 368 -6.77 1.73 -5.62
N THR A 369 -6.38 0.68 -6.33
CA THR A 369 -7.10 0.24 -7.54
C THR A 369 -8.46 -0.36 -7.18
N ILE A 370 -9.47 -0.17 -8.01
CA ILE A 370 -10.84 -0.63 -7.76
C ILE A 370 -11.36 -1.46 -8.94
N ASN A 371 -12.18 -2.48 -8.68
CA ASN A 371 -12.95 -3.20 -9.69
C ASN A 371 -14.47 -2.99 -9.53
N ASN A 372 -14.86 -2.12 -8.62
CA ASN A 372 -16.24 -1.70 -8.34
C ASN A 372 -16.21 -0.32 -7.69
N MET A 373 -17.27 0.46 -7.84
CA MET A 373 -17.41 1.77 -7.20
C MET A 373 -17.49 1.63 -5.68
N HIS A 374 -16.63 2.33 -4.94
CA HIS A 374 -16.68 2.27 -3.49
C HIS A 374 -17.76 3.16 -2.87
N ASP A 375 -18.16 4.22 -3.56
CA ASP A 375 -19.23 5.13 -3.15
C ASP A 375 -20.62 4.44 -3.10
N THR A 376 -20.80 3.34 -3.85
CA THR A 376 -22.05 2.57 -3.92
C THR A 376 -22.08 1.33 -3.01
N LEU A 377 -21.06 1.16 -2.18
CA LEU A 377 -21.06 0.11 -1.17
C LEU A 377 -22.15 0.38 -0.13
N THR A 378 -22.73 -0.68 0.43
CA THR A 378 -23.58 -0.56 1.62
C THR A 378 -22.84 0.15 2.74
N PRO A 379 -23.50 0.86 3.69
CA PRO A 379 -22.82 1.62 4.72
C PRO A 379 -21.78 0.81 5.52
N LEU A 380 -22.10 -0.45 5.88
CA LEU A 380 -21.13 -1.34 6.53
C LEU A 380 -20.08 -1.88 5.55
N GLY A 381 -20.43 -2.10 4.29
CA GLY A 381 -19.50 -2.46 3.22
C GLY A 381 -18.44 -1.37 3.05
N GLY A 382 -18.86 -0.10 2.98
CA GLY A 382 -18.00 1.09 2.87
C GLY A 382 -17.20 1.41 4.14
N LEU A 383 -17.72 1.02 5.32
CA LEU A 383 -16.98 1.13 6.58
C LEU A 383 -15.68 0.31 6.56
N VAL A 384 -15.66 -0.85 5.92
CA VAL A 384 -14.47 -1.73 5.91
C VAL A 384 -13.28 -1.09 5.21
N PRO A 385 -13.37 -0.63 3.94
CA PRO A 385 -12.26 0.06 3.29
C PRO A 385 -11.83 1.32 4.05
N LEU A 386 -12.76 2.11 4.57
CA LEU A 386 -12.47 3.27 5.41
C LEU A 386 -11.66 2.89 6.65
N MET A 387 -12.10 1.85 7.39
CA MET A 387 -11.39 1.35 8.58
C MET A 387 -9.99 0.82 8.25
N HIS A 388 -9.82 0.07 7.17
CA HIS A 388 -8.50 -0.43 6.77
C HIS A 388 -7.52 0.71 6.49
N MET A 389 -7.98 1.78 5.85
CA MET A 389 -7.17 2.96 5.59
C MET A 389 -6.88 3.76 6.87
N MET A 390 -7.88 3.95 7.73
CA MET A 390 -7.69 4.61 9.04
C MET A 390 -6.70 3.86 9.94
N LEU A 391 -6.70 2.52 9.92
CA LEU A 391 -5.74 1.69 10.64
C LEU A 391 -4.34 1.73 10.01
N ASN A 392 -4.25 1.63 8.70
CA ASN A 392 -3.04 1.59 7.87
C ASN A 392 -1.96 0.60 8.37
N VAL A 393 -2.42 -0.56 8.89
CA VAL A 393 -1.56 -1.64 9.44
C VAL A 393 -1.97 -3.03 8.99
N VAL A 394 -3.07 -3.16 8.22
CA VAL A 394 -3.54 -4.45 7.70
C VAL A 394 -2.77 -4.74 6.42
N PHE A 395 -1.61 -5.38 6.52
CA PHE A 395 -0.60 -5.55 5.49
C PHE A 395 0.01 -4.21 4.99
N GLY A 396 -0.81 -3.24 4.56
CA GLY A 396 -0.41 -1.95 4.03
C GLY A 396 0.33 -2.04 2.69
N GLY A 397 0.67 -0.88 2.11
CA GLY A 397 1.43 -0.82 0.85
C GLY A 397 2.90 -1.22 1.00
N ALA A 398 3.65 -1.17 -0.08
CA ALA A 398 5.03 -1.60 -0.26
C ALA A 398 5.96 -1.36 0.96
N GLY A 399 5.83 -2.16 2.00
CA GLY A 399 6.63 -2.14 3.24
C GLY A 399 6.15 -1.19 4.34
N VAL A 400 5.40 -0.11 4.03
CA VAL A 400 5.01 0.90 5.04
C VAL A 400 4.01 0.35 6.05
N GLY A 401 3.06 -0.49 5.62
CA GLY A 401 2.13 -1.13 6.55
C GLY A 401 2.83 -2.04 7.56
N LEU A 402 3.85 -2.79 7.14
CA LEU A 402 4.69 -3.54 8.07
C LEU A 402 5.43 -2.60 9.04
N MET A 403 5.97 -1.49 8.55
CA MET A 403 6.63 -0.50 9.39
C MET A 403 5.67 0.04 10.46
N ASN A 404 4.43 0.38 10.09
CA ASN A 404 3.39 0.83 11.02
C ASN A 404 3.03 -0.27 12.03
N MET A 405 2.83 -1.51 11.59
CA MET A 405 2.54 -2.64 12.48
C MET A 405 3.68 -2.88 13.48
N LEU A 406 4.94 -2.69 13.08
CA LEU A 406 6.09 -2.79 13.98
C LEU A 406 6.10 -1.67 15.03
N ILE A 407 5.60 -0.46 14.70
CA ILE A 407 5.38 0.60 15.71
C ILE A 407 4.31 0.18 16.72
N TYR A 408 3.18 -0.39 16.28
CA TYR A 408 2.18 -0.94 17.19
C TYR A 408 2.74 -2.07 18.05
N ALA A 409 3.61 -2.92 17.50
CA ALA A 409 4.29 -3.97 18.27
C ALA A 409 5.20 -3.39 19.38
N ILE A 410 5.94 -2.33 19.08
CA ILE A 410 6.76 -1.61 20.07
C ILE A 410 5.89 -1.04 21.18
N ILE A 411 4.77 -0.42 20.84
CA ILE A 411 3.82 0.15 21.83
C ILE A 411 3.16 -0.95 22.66
N ALA A 412 2.71 -2.04 22.04
CA ALA A 412 2.12 -3.17 22.73
C ALA A 412 3.10 -3.78 23.76
N VAL A 413 4.34 -3.99 23.37
CA VAL A 413 5.39 -4.48 24.27
C VAL A 413 5.64 -3.50 25.42
N PHE A 414 5.65 -2.20 25.14
CA PHE A 414 5.88 -1.18 26.16
C PHE A 414 4.74 -1.14 27.18
N ILE A 415 3.47 -1.11 26.72
CA ILE A 415 2.31 -1.10 27.60
C ILE A 415 2.27 -2.39 28.45
N CYS A 416 2.39 -3.56 27.82
CA CYS A 416 2.38 -4.83 28.54
C CYS A 416 3.56 -4.95 29.52
N GLY A 417 4.74 -4.49 29.13
CA GLY A 417 5.92 -4.48 29.99
C GLY A 417 5.73 -3.65 31.25
N LEU A 418 5.20 -2.42 31.11
CA LEU A 418 4.91 -1.54 32.25
C LEU A 418 3.82 -2.11 33.16
N MET A 419 2.76 -2.69 32.60
CA MET A 419 1.67 -3.28 33.40
C MET A 419 2.16 -4.45 34.28
N ILE A 420 3.17 -5.18 33.81
CA ILE A 420 3.75 -6.34 34.53
C ILE A 420 4.92 -5.90 35.44
N GLY A 421 5.31 -4.62 35.38
CA GLY A 421 6.45 -4.08 36.15
C GLY A 421 7.81 -4.53 35.63
N ARG A 422 7.94 -4.74 34.31
CA ARG A 422 9.16 -5.25 33.65
C ARG A 422 9.68 -4.27 32.60
N THR A 423 10.99 -4.36 32.33
CA THR A 423 11.62 -3.56 31.28
C THR A 423 11.09 -4.00 29.91
N PRO A 424 10.49 -3.08 29.13
CA PRO A 424 10.01 -3.39 27.78
C PRO A 424 11.17 -3.72 26.83
N GLU A 425 11.10 -4.89 26.18
CA GLU A 425 12.13 -5.38 25.26
C GLU A 425 11.47 -5.90 23.97
N TYR A 426 11.97 -5.46 22.83
CA TYR A 426 11.52 -5.96 21.53
C TYR A 426 12.70 -6.38 20.67
N LEU A 427 12.67 -7.61 20.13
CA LEU A 427 13.74 -8.22 19.32
C LEU A 427 15.14 -8.18 20.00
N GLY A 428 15.17 -8.32 21.34
CA GLY A 428 16.39 -8.24 22.12
C GLY A 428 16.92 -6.82 22.36
N LYS A 429 16.13 -5.78 22.08
CA LYS A 429 16.49 -4.38 22.32
C LYS A 429 15.55 -3.76 23.35
N LYS A 430 16.12 -3.02 24.30
CA LYS A 430 15.39 -2.25 25.31
C LYS A 430 14.66 -1.07 24.66
N ILE A 431 13.36 -0.96 24.90
CA ILE A 431 12.55 0.18 24.47
C ILE A 431 12.54 1.22 25.61
N GLU A 432 12.99 2.42 25.30
CA GLU A 432 13.10 3.52 26.27
C GLU A 432 12.20 4.70 25.90
N GLY A 433 12.14 5.71 26.76
CA GLY A 433 11.27 6.86 26.56
C GLY A 433 11.46 7.62 25.24
N LYS A 434 12.68 7.57 24.67
CA LYS A 434 12.97 8.19 23.36
C LYS A 434 12.22 7.50 22.23
N GLU A 435 12.31 6.17 22.15
CA GLU A 435 11.63 5.39 21.13
C GLU A 435 10.11 5.49 21.30
N MET A 436 9.63 5.51 22.53
CA MET A 436 8.21 5.65 22.81
C MET A 436 7.63 7.01 22.41
N LYS A 437 8.36 8.11 22.66
CA LYS A 437 7.95 9.44 22.21
C LYS A 437 7.83 9.49 20.68
N LEU A 438 8.80 8.91 19.97
CA LEU A 438 8.79 8.85 18.52
C LEU A 438 7.67 7.94 18.00
N ALA A 439 7.44 6.78 18.63
CA ALA A 439 6.34 5.88 18.28
C ALA A 439 4.96 6.51 18.49
N ALA A 440 4.76 7.21 19.62
CA ALA A 440 3.53 7.95 19.89
C ALA A 440 3.29 9.05 18.85
N LEU A 441 4.33 9.83 18.52
CA LEU A 441 4.23 10.85 17.48
C LEU A 441 3.86 10.24 16.11
N CYS A 442 4.47 9.09 15.77
CA CYS A 442 4.18 8.39 14.51
C CYS A 442 2.69 7.99 14.40
N ILE A 443 2.08 7.50 15.50
CA ILE A 443 0.65 7.11 15.50
C ILE A 443 -0.27 8.32 15.45
N ILE A 444 0.07 9.45 16.07
CA ILE A 444 -0.79 10.63 16.13
C ILE A 444 -0.87 11.37 14.79
N ILE A 445 0.18 11.34 13.96
CA ILE A 445 0.22 12.07 12.69
C ILE A 445 -0.94 11.65 11.77
N HIS A 446 -1.17 10.37 11.61
CA HIS A 446 -2.18 9.84 10.69
C HIS A 446 -3.61 10.29 11.03
N PRO A 447 -4.14 10.08 12.26
CA PRO A 447 -5.46 10.59 12.65
C PRO A 447 -5.56 12.11 12.63
N LEU A 448 -4.50 12.82 13.01
CA LEU A 448 -4.48 14.28 12.97
C LEU A 448 -4.71 14.82 11.55
N LEU A 449 -4.09 14.20 10.57
CA LEU A 449 -4.28 14.58 9.17
C LEU A 449 -5.68 14.22 8.68
N ILE A 450 -6.17 13.01 8.94
CA ILE A 450 -7.50 12.58 8.51
C ILE A 450 -8.59 13.46 9.14
N LEU A 451 -8.66 13.49 10.46
CA LEU A 451 -9.75 14.18 11.17
C LEU A 451 -9.64 15.70 11.05
N GLY A 452 -8.42 16.25 11.07
CA GLY A 452 -8.18 17.68 10.96
C GLY A 452 -8.59 18.24 9.60
N PHE A 453 -8.18 17.59 8.51
CA PHE A 453 -8.56 18.03 7.16
C PHE A 453 -10.01 17.71 6.82
N SER A 454 -10.59 16.61 7.33
CA SER A 454 -12.02 16.35 7.21
C SER A 454 -12.86 17.42 7.92
N ALA A 455 -12.47 17.80 9.13
CA ALA A 455 -13.15 18.88 9.86
C ALA A 455 -13.03 20.22 9.12
N LEU A 456 -11.86 20.52 8.53
CA LEU A 456 -11.68 21.70 7.71
C LEU A 456 -12.60 21.68 6.48
N ALA A 457 -12.65 20.57 5.76
CA ALA A 457 -13.46 20.44 4.53
C ALA A 457 -14.95 20.65 4.77
N VAL A 458 -15.50 20.10 5.86
CA VAL A 458 -16.93 20.29 6.20
C VAL A 458 -17.24 21.67 6.80
N SER A 459 -16.21 22.46 7.13
CA SER A 459 -16.37 23.77 7.77
C SER A 459 -16.30 24.93 6.76
N ILE A 460 -15.87 24.69 5.52
CA ILE A 460 -15.70 25.73 4.50
C ILE A 460 -16.50 25.41 3.24
N PRO A 461 -17.03 26.43 2.55
CA PRO A 461 -17.84 26.24 1.34
C PRO A 461 -17.12 25.46 0.23
N GLU A 462 -15.84 25.71 0.03
CA GLU A 462 -15.02 25.06 -1.00
C GLU A 462 -14.91 23.53 -0.80
N GLY A 463 -14.94 23.07 0.43
CA GLY A 463 -14.96 21.65 0.76
C GLY A 463 -16.37 21.05 0.60
N VAL A 464 -17.38 21.74 1.14
CA VAL A 464 -18.78 21.27 1.10
C VAL A 464 -19.33 21.18 -0.33
N ASN A 465 -18.94 22.09 -1.21
CA ASN A 465 -19.37 22.09 -2.62
C ASN A 465 -18.93 20.85 -3.41
N GLY A 466 -17.96 20.10 -2.92
CA GLY A 466 -17.55 18.83 -3.52
C GLY A 466 -18.44 17.64 -3.16
N ILE A 467 -19.25 17.77 -2.11
CA ILE A 467 -20.11 16.68 -1.62
C ILE A 467 -21.33 16.54 -2.53
N THR A 468 -21.51 15.36 -3.12
CA THR A 468 -22.65 15.07 -4.02
C THR A 468 -23.81 14.38 -3.30
N ASN A 469 -23.50 13.58 -2.27
CA ASN A 469 -24.47 12.89 -1.45
C ASN A 469 -24.56 13.57 -0.07
N PRO A 470 -25.61 14.37 0.22
CA PRO A 470 -25.72 15.09 1.49
C PRO A 470 -25.98 14.15 2.67
N SER A 471 -25.92 14.69 3.91
CA SER A 471 -26.15 13.97 5.15
C SER A 471 -24.96 13.07 5.56
N PHE A 472 -25.20 11.91 6.16
CA PHE A 472 -24.19 11.02 6.74
C PHE A 472 -23.24 10.44 5.69
N HIS A 473 -23.76 10.15 4.50
CA HIS A 473 -22.94 9.67 3.38
C HIS A 473 -21.92 10.73 2.91
N GLY A 474 -22.32 12.00 2.85
CA GLY A 474 -21.40 13.09 2.51
C GLY A 474 -20.23 13.24 3.48
N LEU A 475 -20.46 13.02 4.78
CA LEU A 475 -19.37 12.95 5.75
C LEU A 475 -18.46 11.74 5.47
N SER A 476 -19.04 10.59 5.09
CA SER A 476 -18.28 9.40 4.70
C SER A 476 -17.43 9.66 3.46
N GLN A 477 -17.93 10.40 2.44
CA GLN A 477 -17.15 10.81 1.26
C GLN A 477 -15.91 11.62 1.67
N VAL A 478 -16.09 12.65 2.51
CA VAL A 478 -14.99 13.50 2.99
C VAL A 478 -13.97 12.72 3.83
N LEU A 479 -14.46 11.87 4.76
CA LEU A 479 -13.59 11.04 5.59
C LEU A 479 -12.80 10.03 4.75
N TYR A 480 -13.42 9.45 3.74
CA TYR A 480 -12.80 8.49 2.85
C TYR A 480 -11.65 9.14 2.06
N GLU A 481 -11.89 10.33 1.51
CA GLU A 481 -10.91 11.07 0.72
C GLU A 481 -9.63 11.35 1.50
N PHE A 482 -9.76 11.89 2.73
CA PHE A 482 -8.60 12.14 3.58
C PHE A 482 -8.02 10.87 4.22
N ALA A 483 -8.81 9.83 4.44
CA ALA A 483 -8.29 8.53 4.89
C ALA A 483 -7.46 7.86 3.79
N SER A 484 -7.92 7.92 2.54
CA SER A 484 -7.19 7.42 1.38
C SER A 484 -5.89 8.21 1.15
N SER A 485 -5.97 9.54 1.17
CA SER A 485 -4.81 10.44 1.09
C SER A 485 -3.78 10.14 2.17
N ALA A 486 -4.19 10.04 3.44
CA ALA A 486 -3.29 9.80 4.56
C ALA A 486 -2.74 8.37 4.61
N ALA A 487 -3.52 7.36 4.22
CA ALA A 487 -3.05 5.98 4.11
C ALA A 487 -2.10 5.78 2.91
N ASN A 488 -2.04 6.74 1.98
CA ASN A 488 -1.43 6.60 0.67
C ASN A 488 -2.02 5.39 -0.09
N ASN A 489 -3.37 5.34 -0.15
CA ASN A 489 -4.11 4.25 -0.80
C ASN A 489 -4.44 4.59 -2.26
N GLY A 490 -5.26 5.61 -2.51
CA GLY A 490 -5.62 6.10 -3.85
C GLY A 490 -7.02 5.76 -4.34
N SER A 491 -7.81 4.96 -3.61
CA SER A 491 -9.25 4.85 -3.90
C SER A 491 -10.01 6.03 -3.30
N GLY A 492 -11.10 6.44 -3.94
CA GLY A 492 -12.02 7.45 -3.48
C GLY A 492 -13.42 6.89 -3.23
N PHE A 493 -14.31 7.69 -2.65
CA PHE A 493 -15.72 7.59 -2.89
C PHE A 493 -16.01 8.47 -4.10
N GLU A 494 -16.18 7.84 -5.25
CA GLU A 494 -16.08 8.43 -6.59
C GLU A 494 -17.19 9.46 -6.89
N GLY A 495 -18.19 9.57 -5.98
CA GLY A 495 -19.18 10.63 -6.01
C GLY A 495 -18.67 12.01 -5.59
N LEU A 496 -17.56 12.10 -4.87
CA LEU A 496 -16.98 13.38 -4.46
C LEU A 496 -16.40 14.14 -5.65
N LEU A 497 -16.76 15.42 -5.79
CA LEU A 497 -16.19 16.32 -6.81
C LEU A 497 -14.88 16.92 -6.30
N ASP A 498 -13.81 16.15 -6.42
CA ASP A 498 -12.50 16.40 -5.82
C ASP A 498 -11.55 17.25 -6.68
N ASN A 499 -11.88 17.51 -7.96
CA ASN A 499 -11.04 18.34 -8.83
C ASN A 499 -11.29 19.82 -8.62
N SER A 500 -10.87 20.36 -7.50
CA SER A 500 -10.88 21.79 -7.20
C SER A 500 -9.57 22.21 -6.52
N LEU A 501 -9.31 23.50 -6.48
CA LEU A 501 -8.09 24.04 -5.85
C LEU A 501 -7.98 23.57 -4.38
N PHE A 502 -9.08 23.59 -3.63
CA PHE A 502 -9.10 23.16 -2.24
C PHE A 502 -8.72 21.67 -2.11
N TRP A 503 -9.42 20.80 -2.84
CA TRP A 503 -9.20 19.35 -2.75
C TRP A 503 -7.81 18.96 -3.29
N ASN A 504 -7.39 19.53 -4.43
CA ASN A 504 -6.07 19.26 -5.00
C ASN A 504 -4.93 19.62 -4.03
N MET A 505 -5.01 20.79 -3.38
CA MET A 505 -3.97 21.24 -2.46
C MET A 505 -4.01 20.52 -1.13
N SER A 506 -5.19 20.35 -0.52
CA SER A 506 -5.34 19.71 0.78
C SER A 506 -4.95 18.22 0.75
N CYS A 507 -5.44 17.46 -0.24
CA CYS A 507 -5.07 16.06 -0.43
C CYS A 507 -3.58 15.90 -0.73
N GLY A 508 -2.99 16.75 -1.58
CA GLY A 508 -1.56 16.74 -1.85
C GLY A 508 -0.71 16.95 -0.59
N ILE A 509 -1.07 17.92 0.25
CA ILE A 509 -0.40 18.18 1.53
C ILE A 509 -0.53 16.98 2.48
N VAL A 510 -1.74 16.41 2.61
CA VAL A 510 -2.00 15.24 3.46
C VAL A 510 -1.17 14.05 3.00
N MET A 511 -1.19 13.72 1.70
CA MET A 511 -0.42 12.62 1.12
C MET A 511 1.09 12.76 1.41
N PHE A 512 1.63 13.96 1.23
CA PHE A 512 3.05 14.24 1.46
C PHE A 512 3.43 14.07 2.93
N LEU A 513 2.69 14.70 3.84
CA LEU A 513 2.98 14.66 5.28
C LEU A 513 2.79 13.25 5.84
N ALA A 514 1.71 12.56 5.46
CA ALA A 514 1.41 11.21 5.93
C ALA A 514 2.42 10.16 5.44
N ARG A 515 3.08 10.38 4.30
CA ARG A 515 4.11 9.48 3.78
C ARG A 515 5.45 9.69 4.46
N TYR A 516 5.98 10.91 4.39
CA TYR A 516 7.39 11.15 4.72
C TYR A 516 7.63 11.36 6.21
N LEU A 517 6.72 11.98 6.96
CA LEU A 517 6.92 12.17 8.40
C LEU A 517 7.01 10.83 9.16
N PRO A 518 6.09 9.88 8.99
CA PRO A 518 6.23 8.56 9.62
C PRO A 518 7.50 7.82 9.20
N ILE A 519 7.85 7.80 7.91
CA ILE A 519 9.07 7.13 7.42
C ILE A 519 10.31 7.69 8.11
N ILE A 520 10.46 9.02 8.21
CA ILE A 520 11.60 9.66 8.87
C ILE A 520 11.66 9.27 10.36
N ILE A 521 10.52 9.31 11.06
CA ILE A 521 10.41 8.94 12.47
C ILE A 521 10.79 7.46 12.66
N GLN A 522 10.27 6.58 11.83
CA GLN A 522 10.51 5.14 11.88
C GLN A 522 11.99 4.81 11.60
N LEU A 523 12.62 5.48 10.63
CA LEU A 523 14.08 5.38 10.41
C LEU A 523 14.86 5.92 11.59
N GLY A 524 14.37 6.97 12.25
CA GLY A 524 14.96 7.50 13.48
C GLY A 524 14.90 6.52 14.66
N ILE A 525 13.77 5.83 14.83
CA ILE A 525 13.61 4.74 15.83
C ILE A 525 14.60 3.61 15.52
N ALA A 526 14.63 3.16 14.26
CA ALA A 526 15.54 2.12 13.81
C ALA A 526 17.03 2.49 14.04
N GLY A 527 17.39 3.74 13.75
CA GLY A 527 18.73 4.26 14.02
C GLY A 527 19.08 4.34 15.49
N SER A 528 18.10 4.61 16.37
CA SER A 528 18.29 4.56 17.83
C SER A 528 18.51 3.13 18.30
N LEU A 529 17.66 2.20 17.87
CA LEU A 529 17.74 0.78 18.30
C LEU A 529 18.97 0.06 17.74
N MET A 530 19.45 0.43 16.56
CA MET A 530 20.67 -0.12 15.96
C MET A 530 21.89 0.00 16.88
N ASN A 531 21.99 1.11 17.63
CA ASN A 531 23.13 1.40 18.48
C ASN A 531 23.02 0.83 19.89
N LYS A 532 21.89 0.19 20.24
CA LYS A 532 21.69 -0.42 21.57
C LYS A 532 22.30 -1.82 21.62
N ILE A 533 22.78 -2.19 22.82
CA ILE A 533 23.29 -3.52 23.12
C ILE A 533 22.13 -4.53 23.13
N ASP A 534 22.37 -5.73 22.62
CA ASP A 534 21.40 -6.83 22.72
C ASP A 534 21.31 -7.34 24.18
N ILE A 535 20.08 -7.49 24.65
CA ILE A 535 19.78 -8.02 25.99
C ILE A 535 19.36 -9.49 25.84
N ASN A 536 19.87 -10.34 26.74
CA ASN A 536 19.49 -11.74 26.79
C ASN A 536 18.05 -11.87 27.33
N GLU A 537 17.26 -12.73 26.73
CA GLU A 537 15.93 -13.06 27.23
C GLU A 537 16.00 -13.55 28.68
N SER A 538 15.21 -12.94 29.55
CA SER A 538 15.01 -13.38 30.95
C SER A 538 13.68 -14.12 31.09
N THR A 539 13.46 -14.79 32.22
CA THR A 539 12.19 -15.45 32.54
C THR A 539 11.02 -14.48 32.56
N GLY A 540 11.30 -13.19 32.56
CA GLY A 540 10.38 -12.07 32.57
C GLY A 540 10.12 -11.40 31.25
N THR A 541 10.87 -11.71 30.21
CA THR A 541 10.67 -11.09 28.90
C THR A 541 9.36 -11.52 28.27
N LEU A 542 8.55 -10.56 27.80
CA LEU A 542 7.32 -10.86 27.05
C LEU A 542 7.70 -11.53 25.73
N LYS A 543 7.22 -12.76 25.51
CA LYS A 543 7.49 -13.49 24.26
C LYS A 543 6.65 -12.92 23.12
N THR A 544 7.29 -12.24 22.20
CA THR A 544 6.65 -11.59 21.04
C THR A 544 6.40 -12.54 19.86
N ASN A 545 6.86 -13.79 19.96
CA ASN A 545 6.77 -14.80 18.91
C ASN A 545 5.65 -15.85 19.17
N THR A 546 4.58 -15.44 19.86
CA THR A 546 3.46 -16.32 20.26
C THR A 546 2.14 -15.86 19.66
N LEU A 547 1.17 -16.79 19.57
CA LEU A 547 -0.20 -16.46 19.15
C LEU A 547 -0.87 -15.47 20.12
N THR A 548 -0.58 -15.58 21.43
CA THR A 548 -1.08 -14.65 22.45
C THR A 548 -0.65 -13.21 22.12
N PHE A 549 0.61 -13.02 21.72
CA PHE A 549 1.07 -11.68 21.33
C PHE A 549 0.39 -11.18 20.06
N ALA A 550 0.12 -12.06 19.09
CA ALA A 550 -0.65 -11.68 17.89
C ALA A 550 -2.06 -11.17 18.26
N ILE A 551 -2.74 -11.84 19.19
CA ILE A 551 -4.06 -11.41 19.68
C ILE A 551 -3.96 -10.08 20.44
N ILE A 552 -2.97 -9.92 21.32
CA ILE A 552 -2.72 -8.65 22.02
C ILE A 552 -2.51 -7.51 21.02
N LEU A 553 -1.74 -7.76 19.96
CA LEU A 553 -1.47 -6.77 18.93
C LEU A 553 -2.74 -6.34 18.20
N VAL A 554 -3.62 -7.28 17.83
CA VAL A 554 -4.93 -7.00 17.24
C VAL A 554 -5.79 -6.16 18.18
N ILE A 555 -5.84 -6.51 19.48
CA ILE A 555 -6.60 -5.78 20.49
C ILE A 555 -6.06 -4.35 20.63
N VAL A 556 -4.75 -4.18 20.71
CA VAL A 556 -4.11 -2.85 20.82
C VAL A 556 -4.45 -1.99 19.59
N VAL A 557 -4.38 -2.54 18.38
CA VAL A 557 -4.74 -1.83 17.14
C VAL A 557 -6.20 -1.35 17.21
N TYR A 558 -7.14 -2.22 17.58
CA TYR A 558 -8.56 -1.83 17.68
C TYR A 558 -8.85 -0.85 18.81
N ILE A 559 -8.15 -0.93 19.96
CA ILE A 559 -8.30 0.06 21.03
C ILE A 559 -7.87 1.45 20.54
N PHE A 560 -6.70 1.56 19.89
CA PHE A 560 -6.25 2.83 19.34
C PHE A 560 -7.20 3.36 18.27
N ALA A 561 -7.70 2.48 17.39
CA ALA A 561 -8.69 2.86 16.37
C ALA A 561 -9.98 3.40 17.00
N ALA A 562 -10.52 2.70 17.99
CA ALA A 562 -11.75 3.11 18.67
C ALA A 562 -11.57 4.45 19.38
N LEU A 563 -10.49 4.62 20.16
CA LEU A 563 -10.21 5.87 20.85
C LEU A 563 -10.03 7.06 19.91
N THR A 564 -9.63 6.82 18.67
CA THR A 564 -9.27 7.88 17.72
C THR A 564 -10.40 8.18 16.74
N PHE A 565 -11.00 7.16 16.13
CA PHE A 565 -11.89 7.31 14.98
C PHE A 565 -13.37 7.04 15.27
N LEU A 566 -13.71 6.46 16.44
CA LEU A 566 -15.09 6.08 16.76
C LEU A 566 -16.11 7.21 16.57
N PRO A 567 -15.86 8.48 16.98
CA PRO A 567 -16.83 9.55 16.78
C PRO A 567 -17.12 9.83 15.29
N ALA A 568 -16.07 9.85 14.45
CA ALA A 568 -16.22 10.08 13.01
C ALA A 568 -16.95 8.93 12.31
N ILE A 569 -16.62 7.68 12.66
CA ILE A 569 -17.27 6.48 12.14
C ILE A 569 -18.75 6.42 12.57
N ALA A 570 -19.05 6.82 13.81
CA ALA A 570 -20.42 6.85 14.32
C ALA A 570 -21.29 7.88 13.59
N LEU A 571 -20.74 9.02 13.21
CA LEU A 571 -21.45 10.10 12.51
C LEU A 571 -21.53 9.88 10.99
N GLY A 572 -20.66 9.08 10.41
CA GLY A 572 -20.68 8.71 8.99
C GLY A 572 -21.40 7.38 8.76
N PRO A 573 -20.67 6.30 8.44
CA PRO A 573 -21.27 5.05 7.96
C PRO A 573 -22.19 4.35 8.96
N VAL A 574 -21.98 4.49 10.29
CA VAL A 574 -22.88 3.88 11.29
C VAL A 574 -24.21 4.64 11.38
N ALA A 575 -24.19 5.97 11.39
CA ALA A 575 -25.40 6.77 11.39
C ALA A 575 -26.19 6.57 10.08
N GLU A 576 -25.51 6.50 8.95
CA GLU A 576 -26.11 6.16 7.65
C GLU A 576 -26.84 4.82 7.70
N MET A 577 -26.18 3.75 8.20
CA MET A 577 -26.79 2.44 8.36
C MET A 577 -28.04 2.44 9.24
N LEU A 578 -28.07 3.26 10.30
CA LEU A 578 -29.19 3.31 11.25
C LEU A 578 -30.38 4.14 10.73
N THR A 579 -30.17 4.96 9.71
CA THR A 579 -31.18 5.84 9.12
C THR A 579 -31.77 5.32 7.80
N LEU A 580 -31.10 4.36 7.14
CA LEU A 580 -31.61 3.60 5.99
C LEU A 580 -32.52 2.44 6.44
#